data_172acb5350381bc0ff71458115eae396
#
_entry.id   172acb5350381bc0ff71458115eae396
#
_cell.length_a   1.000
_cell.length_b   1.000
_cell.length_c   1.000
_cell.angle_alpha   90.00
_cell.angle_beta   90.00
_cell.angle_gamma   90.00
#
_symmetry.space_group_name_H-M   'P 1'
#
loop_
_entity.id
_entity.type
_entity.pdbx_description
1 polymer ?
#
loop_
_entity_poly.entity_id
_entity_poly.type
_entity_poly.pdbx_seq_one_letter_code
_entity_poly.pdbx_strand_id
1 'polypeptide(L)'
;MSARYLVVATKEELYLPIAKKERNRIPIVTGVGGTNVIKALRDLPRDADILNVGYCGSPCFPVGEVICVQYTKLLHPGVHFKEDIFELRGSSSGVTCLTSGDFVTDPHGIPPNSIVDMELAYIAAFGFEKTSAVKYVSDNLNLNEYETCLKK
;
A
#
# COMPACT_ATOMS: atom_id res chain seq x y z
N MET A 1 -3.21 -25.74 2.36
CA MET A 1 -2.25 -24.65 2.10
C MET A 1 -3.02 -23.39 1.77
N SER A 2 -2.60 -22.28 2.35
CA SER A 2 -3.23 -21.00 2.06
C SER A 2 -2.83 -20.48 0.68
N ALA A 3 -3.76 -19.85 -0.02
CA ALA A 3 -3.48 -19.23 -1.30
C ALA A 3 -2.65 -17.96 -1.09
N ARG A 4 -1.78 -17.67 -2.05
CA ARG A 4 -0.87 -16.53 -2.02
C ARG A 4 -1.25 -15.57 -3.14
N TYR A 5 -1.52 -14.33 -2.76
CA TYR A 5 -1.96 -13.30 -3.69
C TYR A 5 -0.97 -12.14 -3.76
N LEU A 6 -0.88 -11.55 -4.94
CA LEU A 6 -0.18 -10.30 -5.18
C LEU A 6 -1.24 -9.24 -5.46
N VAL A 7 -1.37 -8.28 -4.56
CA VAL A 7 -2.43 -7.25 -4.66
C VAL A 7 -1.79 -5.93 -5.07
N VAL A 8 -2.27 -5.38 -6.17
CA VAL A 8 -1.85 -4.08 -6.71
C VAL A 8 -3.08 -3.24 -7.02
N ALA A 9 -2.92 -1.92 -7.01
CA ALA A 9 -4.02 -1.02 -7.35
C ALA A 9 -4.19 -0.87 -8.86
N THR A 10 -3.10 -0.86 -9.61
CA THR A 10 -3.10 -0.65 -11.06
C THR A 10 -2.28 -1.72 -11.76
N LYS A 11 -2.57 -1.92 -13.07
CA LYS A 11 -1.83 -2.88 -13.88
C LYS A 11 -0.35 -2.52 -13.99
N GLU A 12 -0.04 -1.24 -14.01
CA GLU A 12 1.33 -0.73 -14.12
C GLU A 12 2.19 -1.22 -12.96
N GLU A 13 1.62 -1.38 -11.79
CA GLU A 13 2.34 -1.84 -10.62
C GLU A 13 2.78 -3.31 -10.71
N LEU A 14 2.17 -4.09 -11.61
CA LEU A 14 2.61 -5.46 -11.86
C LEU A 14 3.99 -5.53 -12.51
N TYR A 15 4.45 -4.43 -13.10
CA TYR A 15 5.76 -4.38 -13.75
C TYR A 15 6.87 -3.93 -12.80
N LEU A 16 6.54 -3.59 -11.56
CA LEU A 16 7.55 -3.27 -10.55
C LEU A 16 8.42 -4.50 -10.26
N PRO A 17 9.73 -4.32 -9.98
CA PRO A 17 10.64 -5.45 -9.82
C PRO A 17 10.21 -6.50 -8.80
N ILE A 18 9.69 -6.07 -7.64
CA ILE A 18 9.27 -7.04 -6.62
C ILE A 18 8.02 -7.80 -7.08
N ALA A 19 7.11 -7.15 -7.82
CA ALA A 19 5.93 -7.81 -8.36
C ALA A 19 6.33 -8.90 -9.36
N LYS A 20 7.31 -8.63 -10.20
CA LYS A 20 7.83 -9.61 -11.16
C LYS A 20 8.48 -10.80 -10.47
N LYS A 21 9.16 -10.58 -9.35
CA LYS A 21 9.76 -11.67 -8.57
C LYS A 21 8.72 -12.56 -7.90
N GLU A 22 7.55 -12.02 -7.63
CA GLU A 22 6.46 -12.70 -6.93
C GLU A 22 5.37 -13.20 -7.87
N ARG A 23 5.71 -13.47 -9.13
CA ARG A 23 4.74 -13.91 -10.14
C ARG A 23 4.14 -15.31 -9.88
N ASN A 24 4.65 -16.05 -8.90
CA ASN A 24 4.04 -17.27 -8.43
C ASN A 24 2.80 -17.03 -7.56
N ARG A 25 2.55 -15.78 -7.19
CA ARG A 25 1.33 -15.37 -6.50
C ARG A 25 0.23 -15.09 -7.49
N ILE A 26 -1.01 -15.24 -7.06
CA ILE A 26 -2.19 -14.92 -7.88
C ILE A 26 -2.35 -13.40 -7.90
N PRO A 27 -2.28 -12.74 -9.07
CA PRO A 27 -2.38 -11.29 -9.12
C PRO A 27 -3.83 -10.83 -9.02
N ILE A 28 -4.05 -9.77 -8.24
CA ILE A 28 -5.33 -9.08 -8.13
C ILE A 28 -5.08 -7.59 -8.36
N VAL A 29 -5.74 -7.02 -9.37
CA VAL A 29 -5.73 -5.58 -9.61
C VAL A 29 -7.03 -5.03 -9.03
N THR A 30 -6.92 -4.29 -7.94
CA THR A 30 -8.11 -3.83 -7.21
C THR A 30 -8.76 -2.60 -7.82
N GLY A 31 -7.97 -1.73 -8.44
CA GLY A 31 -8.34 -0.35 -8.67
C GLY A 31 -7.87 0.52 -7.52
N VAL A 32 -7.87 1.82 -7.71
CA VAL A 32 -7.39 2.79 -6.72
C VAL A 32 -8.46 3.02 -5.65
N GLY A 33 -8.02 3.12 -4.39
CA GLY A 33 -8.86 3.53 -3.27
C GLY A 33 -9.53 2.40 -2.51
N GLY A 34 -10.02 2.75 -1.31
CA GLY A 34 -10.54 1.76 -0.36
C GLY A 34 -11.78 1.01 -0.83
N THR A 35 -12.71 1.67 -1.51
CA THR A 35 -13.92 1.01 -2.02
C THR A 35 -13.57 -0.11 -3.00
N ASN A 36 -12.61 0.14 -3.88
CA ASN A 36 -12.17 -0.86 -4.85
C ASN A 36 -11.45 -2.03 -4.17
N VAL A 37 -10.66 -1.75 -3.12
CA VAL A 37 -10.02 -2.79 -2.31
C VAL A 37 -11.08 -3.69 -1.67
N ILE A 38 -12.10 -3.11 -1.05
CA ILE A 38 -13.16 -3.87 -0.39
C ILE A 38 -13.87 -4.79 -1.38
N LYS A 39 -14.24 -4.26 -2.54
CA LYS A 39 -14.92 -5.05 -3.58
C LYS A 39 -14.07 -6.21 -4.08
N ALA A 40 -12.77 -5.97 -4.26
CA ALA A 40 -11.87 -6.97 -4.84
C ALA A 40 -11.50 -8.08 -3.85
N LEU A 41 -11.40 -7.78 -2.56
CA LEU A 41 -10.83 -8.70 -1.58
C LEU A 41 -11.85 -9.33 -0.63
N ARG A 42 -13.09 -8.85 -0.61
CA ARG A 42 -14.09 -9.29 0.39
C ARG A 42 -14.39 -10.78 0.37
N ASP A 43 -14.24 -11.43 -0.77
CA ASP A 43 -14.56 -12.85 -0.92
C ASP A 43 -13.34 -13.77 -0.73
N LEU A 44 -12.16 -13.21 -0.47
CA LEU A 44 -10.97 -14.01 -0.24
C LEU A 44 -11.01 -14.68 1.15
N PRO A 45 -10.48 -15.91 1.26
CA PRO A 45 -10.42 -16.58 2.56
C PRO A 45 -9.49 -15.85 3.51
N ARG A 46 -9.80 -15.87 4.80
CA ARG A 46 -9.01 -15.18 5.83
C ARG A 46 -7.63 -15.76 6.04
N ASP A 47 -7.40 -17.01 5.65
CA ASP A 47 -6.08 -17.64 5.74
C ASP A 47 -5.16 -17.27 4.56
N ALA A 48 -5.60 -16.37 3.68
CA ALA A 48 -4.81 -15.95 2.55
C ALA A 48 -3.51 -15.25 2.96
N ASP A 49 -2.48 -15.43 2.16
CA ASP A 49 -1.20 -14.73 2.27
C ASP A 49 -1.19 -13.60 1.24
N ILE A 50 -1.22 -12.36 1.71
CA ILE A 50 -1.33 -11.17 0.87
C ILE A 50 0.00 -10.44 0.84
N LEU A 51 0.49 -10.15 -0.35
CA LEU A 51 1.57 -9.19 -0.58
C LEU A 51 1.01 -8.03 -1.38
N ASN A 52 1.00 -6.84 -0.78
CA ASN A 52 0.63 -5.63 -1.49
C ASN A 52 1.89 -4.95 -2.04
N VAL A 53 1.90 -4.69 -3.33
CA VAL A 53 2.98 -3.95 -4.00
C VAL A 53 2.35 -2.73 -4.65
N GLY A 54 3.00 -1.59 -4.52
CA GLY A 54 2.49 -0.39 -5.16
C GLY A 54 3.38 0.82 -4.99
N TYR A 55 2.94 1.91 -5.59
CA TYR A 55 3.57 3.21 -5.44
C TYR A 55 3.11 3.90 -4.16
N CYS A 56 3.96 4.76 -3.64
CA CYS A 56 3.64 5.61 -2.51
C CYS A 56 4.28 6.99 -2.69
N GLY A 57 3.75 7.97 -1.97
CA GLY A 57 4.40 9.25 -1.80
C GLY A 57 5.12 9.31 -0.45
N SER A 58 6.10 10.19 -0.31
CA SER A 58 6.78 10.39 0.96
C SER A 58 7.33 11.80 1.09
N PRO A 59 7.21 12.43 2.28
CA PRO A 59 7.83 13.73 2.50
C PRO A 59 9.35 13.64 2.67
N CYS A 60 9.90 12.47 2.96
CA CYS A 60 11.32 12.35 3.32
C CYS A 60 12.09 11.30 2.53
N PHE A 61 11.48 10.19 2.13
CA PHE A 61 12.20 9.18 1.35
C PHE A 61 12.33 9.59 -0.11
N PRO A 62 13.52 9.43 -0.71
CA PRO A 62 13.73 9.87 -2.09
C PRO A 62 12.94 9.02 -3.09
N VAL A 63 12.57 9.62 -4.21
CA VAL A 63 11.94 8.93 -5.34
C VAL A 63 12.83 7.76 -5.78
N GLY A 64 12.21 6.61 -5.98
CA GLY A 64 12.90 5.39 -6.38
C GLY A 64 13.26 4.46 -5.23
N GLU A 65 13.15 4.92 -3.99
CA GLU A 65 13.43 4.05 -2.85
C GLU A 65 12.35 3.02 -2.66
N VAL A 66 12.75 1.82 -2.22
CA VAL A 66 11.87 0.69 -1.95
C VAL A 66 11.70 0.54 -0.45
N ILE A 67 10.46 0.56 0.01
CA ILE A 67 10.13 0.55 1.44
C ILE A 67 9.36 -0.73 1.77
N CYS A 68 9.88 -1.49 2.74
CA CYS A 68 9.12 -2.58 3.37
C CYS A 68 8.34 -1.98 4.53
N VAL A 69 7.02 -2.01 4.44
CA VAL A 69 6.15 -1.32 5.41
C VAL A 69 5.98 -2.16 6.66
N GLN A 70 6.09 -1.56 7.83
CA GLN A 70 5.85 -2.26 9.10
C GLN A 70 4.47 -1.95 9.68
N TYR A 71 4.00 -0.70 9.58
CA TYR A 71 2.72 -0.29 10.15
C TYR A 71 1.88 0.43 9.11
N THR A 72 0.57 0.34 9.22
CA THR A 72 -0.34 1.14 8.40
C THR A 72 -1.54 1.59 9.21
N LYS A 73 -2.07 2.77 8.87
CA LYS A 73 -3.30 3.31 9.44
C LYS A 73 -3.93 4.29 8.44
N LEU A 74 -5.20 4.63 8.68
CA LEU A 74 -5.88 5.66 7.88
C LEU A 74 -5.32 7.04 8.24
N LEU A 75 -5.05 7.87 7.23
CA LEU A 75 -4.54 9.23 7.42
C LEU A 75 -5.60 10.12 8.09
N HIS A 76 -6.85 10.01 7.64
CA HIS A 76 -7.96 10.75 8.18
C HIS A 76 -9.06 9.77 8.60
N PRO A 77 -8.99 9.20 9.81
CA PRO A 77 -10.01 8.25 10.25
C PRO A 77 -11.37 8.95 10.35
N GLY A 78 -12.42 8.27 9.89
CA GLY A 78 -13.78 8.75 10.04
C GLY A 78 -14.22 8.76 11.50
N VAL A 79 -15.38 9.37 11.78
CA VAL A 79 -15.89 9.56 13.14
C VAL A 79 -16.03 8.23 13.90
N HIS A 80 -16.25 7.13 13.19
CA HIS A 80 -16.47 5.80 13.79
C HIS A 80 -15.22 4.92 13.79
N PHE A 81 -14.11 5.38 13.23
CA PHE A 81 -12.87 4.62 13.22
C PHE A 81 -11.96 5.15 14.30
N LYS A 82 -11.69 4.32 15.30
CA LYS A 82 -10.57 4.58 16.21
C LYS A 82 -9.29 4.54 15.38
N GLU A 83 -8.25 5.23 15.87
CA GLU A 83 -6.95 5.19 15.21
C GLU A 83 -6.34 3.79 15.36
N ASP A 84 -6.84 2.85 14.58
CA ASP A 84 -6.28 1.51 14.58
C ASP A 84 -5.01 1.48 13.75
N ILE A 85 -3.92 1.08 14.39
CA ILE A 85 -2.65 0.86 13.72
C ILE A 85 -2.52 -0.63 13.50
N PHE A 86 -2.28 -1.03 12.24
CA PHE A 86 -2.08 -2.42 11.87
C PHE A 86 -0.59 -2.69 11.72
N GLU A 87 -0.09 -3.72 12.38
CA GLU A 87 1.30 -4.17 12.20
C GLU A 87 1.33 -5.24 11.13
N LEU A 88 2.23 -5.06 10.15
CA LEU A 88 2.38 -5.98 9.04
C LEU A 88 3.51 -6.96 9.31
N ARG A 89 3.42 -8.13 8.68
CA ARG A 89 4.43 -9.17 8.85
C ARG A 89 5.63 -8.96 7.94
N GLY A 90 6.77 -9.47 8.39
CA GLY A 90 7.98 -9.54 7.57
C GLY A 90 8.79 -8.27 7.47
N SER A 91 8.50 -7.25 8.29
CA SER A 91 9.28 -6.01 8.27
C SER A 91 9.57 -5.52 9.68
N SER A 92 10.74 -4.97 9.86
CA SER A 92 11.15 -4.27 11.08
C SER A 92 11.67 -2.86 10.75
N SER A 93 11.22 -2.29 9.64
CA SER A 93 11.70 -0.99 9.14
C SER A 93 11.30 0.20 10.01
N GLY A 94 10.24 0.07 10.81
CA GLY A 94 9.68 1.16 11.59
C GLY A 94 8.88 2.16 10.75
N VAL A 95 8.70 1.91 9.44
CA VAL A 95 8.00 2.84 8.56
C VAL A 95 6.50 2.60 8.63
N THR A 96 5.75 3.69 8.79
CA THR A 96 4.29 3.68 8.77
C THR A 96 3.78 4.17 7.42
N CYS A 97 2.86 3.43 6.84
CA CYS A 97 2.12 3.85 5.65
C CYS A 97 0.78 4.44 6.07
N LEU A 98 0.56 5.70 5.70
CA LEU A 98 -0.70 6.40 5.97
C LEU A 98 -1.58 6.28 4.73
N THR A 99 -2.73 5.65 4.86
CA THR A 99 -3.64 5.43 3.74
C THR A 99 -4.68 6.53 3.68
N SER A 100 -4.70 7.26 2.56
CA SER A 100 -5.61 8.38 2.31
C SER A 100 -6.70 7.98 1.32
N GLY A 101 -7.87 8.62 1.44
CA GLY A 101 -8.93 8.49 0.44
C GLY A 101 -8.65 9.25 -0.84
N ASP A 102 -7.76 10.23 -0.80
CA ASP A 102 -7.42 11.08 -1.93
C ASP A 102 -5.91 11.07 -2.16
N PHE A 103 -5.51 11.50 -3.36
CA PHE A 103 -4.10 11.68 -3.67
C PHE A 103 -3.55 12.85 -2.85
N VAL A 104 -2.52 12.58 -2.03
CA VAL A 104 -1.92 13.60 -1.17
C VAL A 104 -0.87 14.36 -1.95
N THR A 105 -1.05 15.67 -2.08
CA THR A 105 -0.16 16.57 -2.83
C THR A 105 0.55 17.60 -1.94
N ASP A 106 0.31 17.55 -0.63
CA ASP A 106 0.89 18.48 0.33
C ASP A 106 1.51 17.66 1.48
N PRO A 107 2.82 17.83 1.75
CA PRO A 107 3.48 17.11 2.84
C PRO A 107 3.12 17.64 4.22
N HIS A 108 2.38 18.75 4.32
CA HIS A 108 2.03 19.35 5.61
C HIS A 108 1.21 18.36 6.45
N GLY A 109 1.64 18.16 7.68
CA GLY A 109 0.96 17.25 8.60
C GLY A 109 1.30 15.78 8.41
N ILE A 110 2.13 15.44 7.43
CA ILE A 110 2.63 14.07 7.26
C ILE A 110 3.91 13.91 8.08
N PRO A 111 3.94 12.99 9.05
CA PRO A 111 5.13 12.81 9.86
C PRO A 111 6.34 12.40 9.03
N PRO A 112 7.56 12.84 9.39
CA PRO A 112 8.76 12.30 8.77
C PRO A 112 8.84 10.80 9.02
N ASN A 113 9.52 10.07 8.17
CA ASN A 113 9.64 8.61 8.25
C ASN A 113 8.34 7.88 7.92
N SER A 114 7.42 8.56 7.24
CA SER A 114 6.15 7.98 6.79
C SER A 114 6.08 7.95 5.27
N ILE A 115 5.22 7.08 4.78
CA ILE A 115 4.83 7.05 3.37
C ILE A 115 3.31 7.13 3.28
N VAL A 116 2.79 7.49 2.12
CA VAL A 116 1.35 7.66 1.91
C VAL A 116 0.91 6.85 0.69
N ASP A 117 -0.17 6.10 0.85
CA ASP A 117 -0.81 5.38 -0.25
C ASP A 117 -2.33 5.57 -0.18
N MET A 118 -3.08 4.80 -0.97
CA MET A 118 -4.54 4.89 -0.99
C MET A 118 -5.24 3.55 -0.70
N GLU A 119 -4.50 2.47 -0.41
CA GLU A 119 -5.09 1.13 -0.29
C GLU A 119 -4.71 0.34 0.95
N LEU A 120 -3.49 0.47 1.46
CA LEU A 120 -2.92 -0.53 2.38
C LEU A 120 -3.69 -0.72 3.68
N ALA A 121 -4.14 0.37 4.32
CA ALA A 121 -4.89 0.23 5.57
C ALA A 121 -6.20 -0.56 5.38
N TYR A 122 -6.84 -0.40 4.23
CA TYR A 122 -8.06 -1.16 3.92
C TYR A 122 -7.76 -2.64 3.73
N ILE A 123 -6.61 -2.97 3.12
CA ILE A 123 -6.17 -4.36 2.97
C ILE A 123 -5.89 -4.96 4.35
N ALA A 124 -5.15 -4.26 5.17
CA ALA A 124 -4.79 -4.73 6.52
C ALA A 124 -6.01 -4.94 7.41
N ALA A 125 -7.04 -4.10 7.26
CA ALA A 125 -8.26 -4.17 8.05
C ALA A 125 -9.06 -5.45 7.82
N PHE A 126 -8.87 -6.16 6.71
CA PHE A 126 -9.52 -7.45 6.50
C PHE A 126 -9.08 -8.53 7.49
N GLY A 127 -7.91 -8.38 8.09
CA GLY A 127 -7.41 -9.36 9.06
C GLY A 127 -7.00 -10.69 8.44
N PHE A 128 -6.42 -10.67 7.23
CA PHE A 128 -5.85 -11.88 6.64
C PHE A 128 -4.74 -12.44 7.52
N GLU A 129 -4.53 -13.75 7.46
CA GLU A 129 -3.53 -14.42 8.30
C GLU A 129 -2.14 -13.83 8.12
N LYS A 130 -1.79 -13.45 6.88
CA LYS A 130 -0.53 -12.79 6.59
C LYS A 130 -0.73 -11.66 5.59
N THR A 131 -0.37 -10.45 5.98
CA THR A 131 -0.36 -9.28 5.09
C THR A 131 1.02 -8.63 5.19
N SER A 132 1.66 -8.44 4.05
CA SER A 132 2.91 -7.71 3.94
C SER A 132 2.82 -6.70 2.80
N ALA A 133 3.67 -5.70 2.81
CA ALA A 133 3.62 -4.65 1.81
C ALA A 133 5.01 -4.11 1.47
N VAL A 134 5.24 -3.93 0.17
CA VAL A 134 6.45 -3.29 -0.36
C VAL A 134 6.01 -2.14 -1.24
N LYS A 135 6.49 -0.95 -0.95
CA LYS A 135 6.13 0.27 -1.68
C LYS A 135 7.35 0.91 -2.33
N TYR A 136 7.11 1.46 -3.52
CA TYR A 136 8.11 2.20 -4.28
C TYR A 136 7.75 3.67 -4.22
N VAL A 137 8.69 4.50 -3.78
CA VAL A 137 8.44 5.95 -3.70
C VAL A 137 8.41 6.51 -5.11
N SER A 138 7.24 6.96 -5.55
CA SER A 138 7.05 7.55 -6.88
C SER A 138 7.17 9.05 -6.86
N ASP A 139 6.94 9.70 -5.71
CA ASP A 139 6.89 11.14 -5.61
C ASP A 139 7.13 11.58 -4.15
N ASN A 140 7.47 12.86 -3.99
CA ASN A 140 7.56 13.47 -2.68
C ASN A 140 6.30 14.31 -2.41
N LEU A 141 5.13 13.69 -2.62
CA LEU A 141 3.80 14.28 -2.50
C LEU A 141 3.57 15.35 -3.55
N ASN A 142 3.98 15.03 -4.79
CA ASN A 142 3.89 15.90 -5.95
C ASN A 142 3.30 15.12 -7.12
N LEU A 143 2.19 15.61 -7.66
CA LEU A 143 1.47 14.93 -8.73
C LEU A 143 2.32 14.77 -10.00
N ASN A 144 3.12 15.78 -10.35
CA ASN A 144 3.97 15.71 -11.54
C ASN A 144 5.02 14.61 -11.43
N GLU A 145 5.63 14.44 -10.27
CA GLU A 145 6.59 13.36 -10.03
C GLU A 145 5.92 11.99 -10.17
N TYR A 146 4.74 11.83 -9.61
CA TYR A 146 3.97 10.60 -9.72
C TYR A 146 3.65 10.25 -11.17
N GLU A 147 3.12 11.19 -11.93
CA GLU A 147 2.79 10.98 -13.34
C GLU A 147 4.02 10.63 -14.18
N THR A 148 5.15 11.28 -13.91
CA THR A 148 6.41 10.99 -14.58
C THR A 148 6.87 9.55 -14.30
N CYS A 149 6.70 9.10 -13.07
CA CYS A 149 7.06 7.73 -12.67
C CYS A 149 6.22 6.69 -13.42
N LEU A 150 4.93 6.94 -13.59
CA LEU A 150 4.04 6.03 -14.31
C LEU A 150 4.41 5.88 -15.79
N LYS A 151 5.02 6.89 -16.40
CA LYS A 151 5.37 6.90 -17.82
C LYS A 151 6.68 6.19 -18.15
N LYS A 152 7.43 5.77 -17.16
CA LYS A 152 8.72 5.11 -17.39
C LYS A 152 8.58 3.63 -17.74
#